data_97afcbc1e7daadc54ed749b2db8e7e08
#
_entry.id   97afcbc1e7daadc54ed749b2db8e7e08
#
_cell.length_a   1.000
_cell.length_b   1.000
_cell.length_c   1.000
_cell.angle_alpha   90.00
_cell.angle_beta   90.00
_cell.angle_gamma   90.00
#
_symmetry.space_group_name_H-M   'P 1'
#
loop_
_entity.id
_entity.type
_entity.pdbx_description
1 polymer ?
#
loop_
_entity_poly.entity_id
_entity_poly.type
_entity_poly.pdbx_seq_one_letter_code
_entity_poly.pdbx_strand_id
1 'polypeptide(L)'
;MTSVGIDDIAIHFPRLYFDMEDFAKLRGADFGKLNRGLGLAAMAIPDVHEDTATMGANAVRRLLDRNGLDPNSIGRIYLGTESALDGSKPTATYIMDMLEQRYASTHGKDCFRNCDVVDMTFACIGAVDAMHNTLDWVARGGEEKSRIGIVVFADNAKYDIGSTGEYTQGAGGGAILIRHNPRLLEIPDIWGVSTMPVHDFFKPRREIDTRTIVENVLDLARESGEKVKDGLTERILKHL
;
A
#
# COMPACT_ATOMS: atom_id res chain seq x y z
N MET A 1 31.15 1.87 -15.53
CA MET A 1 30.23 1.45 -14.43
C MET A 1 28.85 1.41 -15.03
N THR A 2 28.15 0.30 -14.90
CA THR A 2 26.75 0.20 -15.33
C THR A 2 25.89 1.02 -14.39
N SER A 3 25.07 1.91 -14.93
CA SER A 3 24.11 2.68 -14.16
C SER A 3 22.95 1.81 -13.67
N VAL A 4 22.41 2.12 -12.51
CA VAL A 4 21.21 1.48 -11.95
C VAL A 4 20.16 2.55 -11.68
N GLY A 5 18.89 2.23 -11.82
CA GLY A 5 17.85 3.21 -11.57
C GLY A 5 16.46 2.74 -11.97
N ILE A 6 15.58 3.70 -12.15
CA ILE A 6 14.16 3.49 -12.49
C ILE A 6 14.05 3.33 -14.00
N ASP A 7 13.57 2.16 -14.42
CA ASP A 7 13.38 1.85 -15.83
C ASP A 7 11.96 2.15 -16.31
N ASP A 8 10.97 1.89 -15.49
CA ASP A 8 9.56 2.16 -15.79
C ASP A 8 8.72 2.26 -14.50
N ILE A 9 7.55 2.90 -14.57
CA ILE A 9 6.61 3.07 -13.46
C ILE A 9 5.19 2.76 -13.95
N ALA A 10 4.47 1.95 -13.20
CA ALA A 10 3.04 1.71 -13.42
C ALA A 10 2.24 2.09 -12.17
N ILE A 11 1.02 2.56 -12.37
CA ILE A 11 0.12 2.96 -11.28
C ILE A 11 -1.25 2.29 -11.45
N HIS A 12 -1.92 2.07 -10.32
CA HIS A 12 -3.30 1.62 -10.25
C HIS A 12 -4.06 2.42 -9.20
N PHE A 13 -5.22 2.94 -9.59
CA PHE A 13 -6.17 3.58 -8.70
C PHE A 13 -7.51 2.88 -8.77
N PRO A 14 -8.25 2.81 -7.66
CA PRO A 14 -9.67 2.43 -7.64
C PRO A 14 -10.51 3.28 -8.59
N ARG A 15 -11.62 2.73 -9.04
CA ARG A 15 -12.56 3.47 -9.90
C ARG A 15 -13.48 4.38 -9.12
N LEU A 16 -13.77 4.03 -7.87
CA LEU A 16 -14.59 4.83 -7.00
C LEU A 16 -13.77 6.00 -6.44
N TYR A 17 -14.42 7.13 -6.31
CA TYR A 17 -13.80 8.31 -5.71
C TYR A 17 -14.87 9.18 -5.04
N PHE A 18 -14.41 9.97 -4.09
CA PHE A 18 -15.19 11.03 -3.46
C PHE A 18 -14.67 12.38 -3.94
N ASP A 19 -15.58 13.21 -4.46
CA ASP A 19 -15.21 14.54 -4.96
C ASP A 19 -14.82 15.46 -3.80
N MET A 20 -13.73 16.23 -3.95
CA MET A 20 -13.22 17.07 -2.87
C MET A 20 -14.04 18.35 -2.66
N GLU A 21 -14.81 18.80 -3.65
CA GLU A 21 -15.74 19.91 -3.44
C GLU A 21 -16.92 19.47 -2.57
N ASP A 22 -17.46 18.27 -2.83
CA ASP A 22 -18.52 17.68 -2.02
C ASP A 22 -18.04 17.32 -0.62
N PHE A 23 -16.78 16.83 -0.49
CA PHE A 23 -16.15 16.65 0.81
C PHE A 23 -16.09 17.96 1.60
N ALA A 24 -15.60 19.04 0.96
CA ALA A 24 -15.49 20.34 1.59
C ALA A 24 -16.86 20.87 2.07
N LYS A 25 -17.91 20.73 1.27
CA LYS A 25 -19.29 21.08 1.65
C LYS A 25 -19.76 20.27 2.86
N LEU A 26 -19.54 18.95 2.85
CA LEU A 26 -19.96 18.04 3.90
C LEU A 26 -19.26 18.33 5.25
N ARG A 27 -18.00 18.71 5.21
CA ARG A 27 -17.17 18.96 6.40
C ARG A 27 -17.07 20.43 6.79
N GLY A 28 -17.67 21.35 6.04
CA GLY A 28 -17.53 22.79 6.28
C GLY A 28 -16.08 23.28 6.10
N ALA A 29 -15.32 22.60 5.24
CA ALA A 29 -13.91 22.91 4.96
C ALA A 29 -13.76 23.90 3.80
N ASP A 30 -12.63 24.60 3.74
CA ASP A 30 -12.30 25.50 2.63
C ASP A 30 -11.82 24.68 1.42
N PHE A 31 -12.68 24.55 0.42
CA PHE A 31 -12.35 23.87 -0.84
C PHE A 31 -11.13 24.50 -1.55
N GLY A 32 -11.01 25.83 -1.49
CA GLY A 32 -9.87 26.53 -2.09
C GLY A 32 -8.53 26.09 -1.49
N LYS A 33 -8.51 25.86 -0.17
CA LYS A 33 -7.33 25.31 0.52
C LYS A 33 -7.06 23.86 0.08
N LEU A 34 -8.09 23.02 0.03
CA LEU A 34 -7.92 21.62 -0.34
C LEU A 34 -7.50 21.47 -1.82
N ASN A 35 -8.18 22.18 -2.73
CA ASN A 35 -7.93 22.04 -4.16
C ASN A 35 -6.70 22.83 -4.63
N ARG A 36 -6.73 24.17 -4.52
CA ARG A 36 -5.62 25.01 -5.01
C ARG A 36 -4.38 24.96 -4.11
N GLY A 37 -4.58 24.86 -2.80
CA GLY A 37 -3.49 24.80 -1.83
C GLY A 37 -2.79 23.45 -1.79
N LEU A 38 -3.53 22.36 -1.76
CA LEU A 38 -3.02 20.99 -1.63
C LEU A 38 -3.08 20.17 -2.92
N GLY A 39 -3.70 20.67 -3.97
CA GLY A 39 -3.83 19.97 -5.25
C GLY A 39 -4.86 18.83 -5.26
N LEU A 40 -5.73 18.75 -4.27
CA LEU A 40 -6.69 17.65 -4.13
C LEU A 40 -7.95 17.91 -4.97
N ALA A 41 -8.22 17.05 -5.93
CA ALA A 41 -9.44 17.09 -6.75
C ALA A 41 -10.45 16.01 -6.35
N ALA A 42 -9.96 14.83 -6.02
CA ALA A 42 -10.76 13.68 -5.63
C ALA A 42 -9.98 12.77 -4.68
N MET A 43 -10.70 11.97 -3.91
CA MET A 43 -10.17 10.96 -3.00
C MET A 43 -10.58 9.59 -3.53
N ALA A 44 -9.61 8.77 -3.96
CA ALA A 44 -9.89 7.42 -4.43
C ALA A 44 -10.36 6.52 -3.26
N ILE A 45 -11.40 5.73 -3.50
CA ILE A 45 -11.99 4.83 -2.52
C ILE A 45 -11.93 3.41 -3.07
N PRO A 46 -11.38 2.43 -2.33
CA PRO A 46 -11.33 1.06 -2.79
C PRO A 46 -12.74 0.47 -2.86
N ASP A 47 -13.01 -0.31 -3.90
CA ASP A 47 -14.21 -1.13 -3.98
C ASP A 47 -14.08 -2.36 -3.04
N VAL A 48 -15.15 -3.09 -2.82
CA VAL A 48 -15.23 -4.23 -1.89
C VAL A 48 -14.20 -5.33 -2.16
N HIS A 49 -13.66 -5.41 -3.35
CA HIS A 49 -12.65 -6.38 -3.77
C HIS A 49 -11.25 -5.77 -3.90
N GLU A 50 -11.05 -4.52 -3.50
CA GLU A 50 -9.79 -3.82 -3.59
C GLU A 50 -9.20 -3.58 -2.20
N ASP A 51 -7.93 -3.93 -2.05
CA ASP A 51 -7.11 -3.70 -0.87
C ASP A 51 -5.66 -3.36 -1.29
N THR A 52 -4.79 -3.17 -0.32
CA THR A 52 -3.37 -2.87 -0.55
C THR A 52 -2.71 -3.90 -1.46
N ALA A 53 -2.97 -5.20 -1.25
CA ALA A 53 -2.35 -6.25 -2.06
C ALA A 53 -2.89 -6.27 -3.50
N THR A 54 -4.20 -6.17 -3.69
CA THR A 54 -4.82 -6.18 -5.03
C THR A 54 -4.44 -4.96 -5.86
N MET A 55 -4.35 -3.78 -5.24
CA MET A 55 -3.88 -2.57 -5.91
C MET A 55 -2.41 -2.69 -6.31
N GLY A 56 -1.55 -3.18 -5.40
CA GLY A 56 -0.15 -3.46 -5.68
C GLY A 56 0.02 -4.49 -6.80
N ALA A 57 -0.70 -5.62 -6.74
CA ALA A 57 -0.66 -6.66 -7.77
C ALA A 57 -1.07 -6.13 -9.16
N ASN A 58 -2.11 -5.29 -9.23
CA ASN A 58 -2.53 -4.66 -10.47
C ASN A 58 -1.48 -3.72 -11.05
N ALA A 59 -0.76 -2.96 -10.20
CA ALA A 59 0.34 -2.10 -10.64
C ALA A 59 1.50 -2.94 -11.18
N VAL A 60 1.92 -4.00 -10.46
CA VAL A 60 2.98 -4.91 -10.91
C VAL A 60 2.59 -5.60 -12.21
N ARG A 61 1.38 -6.14 -12.30
CA ARG A 61 0.88 -6.77 -13.54
C ARG A 61 1.00 -5.84 -14.75
N ARG A 62 0.55 -4.57 -14.60
CA ARG A 62 0.68 -3.58 -15.69
C ARG A 62 2.12 -3.34 -16.11
N LEU A 63 3.03 -3.35 -15.12
CA LEU A 63 4.47 -3.18 -15.37
C LEU A 63 5.05 -4.36 -16.13
N LEU A 64 4.73 -5.60 -15.71
CA LEU A 64 5.18 -6.83 -16.37
C LEU A 64 4.63 -6.93 -17.79
N ASP A 65 3.31 -6.78 -17.96
CA ASP A 65 2.63 -6.89 -19.26
C ASP A 65 3.18 -5.85 -20.27
N ARG A 66 3.33 -4.59 -19.83
CA ARG A 66 3.80 -3.50 -20.70
C ARG A 66 5.24 -3.67 -21.16
N ASN A 67 6.09 -4.24 -20.32
CA ASN A 67 7.51 -4.45 -20.62
C ASN A 67 7.83 -5.85 -21.17
N GLY A 68 6.83 -6.73 -21.29
CA GLY A 68 7.06 -8.11 -21.74
C GLY A 68 8.02 -8.87 -20.84
N LEU A 69 7.99 -8.62 -19.52
CA LEU A 69 8.91 -9.24 -18.57
C LEU A 69 8.49 -10.67 -18.26
N ASP A 70 9.46 -11.58 -18.29
CA ASP A 70 9.27 -12.94 -17.78
C ASP A 70 9.22 -12.91 -16.25
N PRO A 71 8.12 -13.37 -15.61
CA PRO A 71 8.04 -13.48 -14.15
C PRO A 71 9.21 -14.23 -13.51
N ASN A 72 9.76 -15.25 -14.19
CA ASN A 72 10.91 -16.00 -13.70
C ASN A 72 12.19 -15.16 -13.58
N SER A 73 12.25 -14.01 -14.25
CA SER A 73 13.40 -13.08 -14.19
C SER A 73 13.31 -12.10 -13.01
N ILE A 74 12.17 -12.01 -12.35
CA ILE A 74 11.97 -11.08 -11.24
C ILE A 74 12.56 -11.68 -9.96
N GLY A 75 13.60 -11.04 -9.46
CA GLY A 75 14.31 -11.53 -8.27
C GLY A 75 13.89 -10.85 -6.97
N ARG A 76 13.12 -9.76 -7.05
CA ARG A 76 12.69 -9.03 -5.86
C ARG A 76 11.40 -8.24 -6.10
N ILE A 77 10.47 -8.32 -5.13
CA ILE A 77 9.30 -7.43 -5.00
C ILE A 77 9.24 -6.93 -3.56
N TYR A 78 9.60 -5.67 -3.34
CA TYR A 78 9.54 -5.04 -2.02
C TYR A 78 8.42 -4.00 -1.98
N LEU A 79 7.60 -4.07 -0.94
CA LEU A 79 6.44 -3.20 -0.75
C LEU A 79 6.70 -2.17 0.34
N GLY A 80 6.50 -0.88 0.03
CA GLY A 80 6.33 0.17 1.03
C GLY A 80 4.85 0.39 1.30
N THR A 81 4.42 0.25 2.56
CA THR A 81 3.02 0.43 2.95
C THR A 81 2.86 0.76 4.44
N GLU A 82 1.85 1.54 4.78
CA GLU A 82 1.34 1.70 6.14
C GLU A 82 0.01 0.95 6.36
N SER A 83 -0.47 0.27 5.32
CA SER A 83 -1.77 -0.43 5.28
C SER A 83 -1.59 -1.92 5.01
N ALA A 84 -0.60 -2.55 5.70
CA ALA A 84 -0.34 -3.97 5.59
C ALA A 84 -1.58 -4.80 5.93
N LEU A 85 -1.77 -5.93 5.23
CA LEU A 85 -2.91 -6.83 5.45
C LEU A 85 -2.70 -7.76 6.66
N ASP A 86 -1.44 -7.99 7.03
CA ASP A 86 -1.06 -8.98 8.04
C ASP A 86 -0.06 -8.37 9.02
N GLY A 87 -0.12 -8.78 10.29
CA GLY A 87 0.76 -8.29 11.33
C GLY A 87 2.16 -8.94 11.35
N SER A 88 2.36 -10.04 10.61
CA SER A 88 3.62 -10.78 10.60
C SER A 88 4.06 -11.29 9.23
N LYS A 89 3.13 -11.63 8.36
CA LYS A 89 3.41 -12.06 6.98
C LYS A 89 3.46 -10.84 6.06
N PRO A 90 4.48 -10.66 5.21
CA PRO A 90 4.52 -9.54 4.29
C PRO A 90 3.33 -9.52 3.33
N THR A 91 2.68 -8.37 3.17
CA THR A 91 1.61 -8.14 2.18
C THR A 91 2.11 -8.41 0.76
N ALA A 92 3.39 -8.18 0.49
CA ALA A 92 4.05 -8.53 -0.77
C ALA A 92 3.93 -10.01 -1.14
N THR A 93 3.76 -10.92 -0.18
CA THR A 93 3.52 -12.35 -0.46
C THR A 93 2.14 -12.59 -1.07
N TYR A 94 1.14 -11.80 -0.70
CA TYR A 94 -0.20 -11.86 -1.30
C TYR A 94 -0.18 -11.30 -2.73
N ILE A 95 0.59 -10.23 -2.95
CA ILE A 95 0.85 -9.69 -4.30
C ILE A 95 1.47 -10.76 -5.17
N MET A 96 2.51 -11.43 -4.69
CA MET A 96 3.22 -12.50 -5.42
C MET A 96 2.28 -13.67 -5.74
N ASP A 97 1.43 -14.11 -4.80
CA ASP A 97 0.48 -15.20 -5.02
C ASP A 97 -0.53 -14.87 -6.12
N MET A 98 -1.08 -13.67 -6.14
CA MET A 98 -1.99 -13.22 -7.20
C MET A 98 -1.31 -13.17 -8.58
N LEU A 99 -0.06 -12.75 -8.63
CA LEU A 99 0.74 -12.74 -9.85
C LEU A 99 1.08 -14.17 -10.29
N GLU A 100 1.44 -15.06 -9.36
CA GLU A 100 1.68 -16.47 -9.63
C GLU A 100 0.44 -17.11 -10.26
N GLN A 101 -0.75 -16.94 -9.67
CA GLN A 101 -2.02 -17.45 -10.23
C GLN A 101 -2.29 -16.91 -11.63
N ARG A 102 -1.93 -15.66 -11.90
CA ARG A 102 -2.13 -15.00 -13.20
C ARG A 102 -1.22 -15.55 -14.28
N TYR A 103 0.06 -15.80 -13.95
CA TYR A 103 1.10 -16.12 -14.94
C TYR A 103 1.43 -17.61 -15.03
N ALA A 104 1.01 -18.45 -14.08
CA ALA A 104 1.34 -19.86 -14.02
C ALA A 104 0.94 -20.65 -15.29
N SER A 105 -0.14 -20.28 -15.94
CA SER A 105 -0.58 -20.95 -17.18
C SER A 105 0.32 -20.70 -18.39
N THR A 106 1.07 -19.58 -18.40
CA THR A 106 1.92 -19.17 -19.53
C THR A 106 3.42 -19.30 -19.24
N HIS A 107 3.81 -19.19 -17.95
CA HIS A 107 5.21 -19.19 -17.54
C HIS A 107 5.57 -20.36 -16.61
N GLY A 108 4.62 -21.27 -16.36
CA GLY A 108 4.80 -22.42 -15.47
C GLY A 108 4.47 -22.10 -14.01
N LYS A 109 4.23 -23.16 -13.24
CA LYS A 109 4.04 -23.04 -11.79
C LYS A 109 5.31 -22.55 -11.12
N ASP A 110 5.17 -21.85 -10.04
CA ASP A 110 6.27 -21.28 -9.26
C ASP A 110 7.15 -20.31 -10.07
N CYS A 111 6.53 -19.55 -10.98
CA CYS A 111 7.28 -18.60 -11.84
C CYS A 111 7.88 -17.42 -11.07
N PHE A 112 7.52 -17.23 -9.80
CA PHE A 112 8.16 -16.28 -8.86
C PHE A 112 9.00 -16.98 -7.77
N ARG A 113 9.33 -18.26 -7.92
CA ARG A 113 10.08 -19.06 -6.90
C ARG A 113 11.34 -18.38 -6.36
N ASN A 114 12.07 -17.68 -7.21
CA ASN A 114 13.32 -17.03 -6.86
C ASN A 114 13.16 -15.55 -6.50
N CYS A 115 11.93 -15.10 -6.29
CA CYS A 115 11.61 -13.73 -5.94
C CYS A 115 11.58 -13.53 -4.43
N ASP A 116 12.45 -12.65 -3.93
CA ASP A 116 12.45 -12.22 -2.53
C ASP A 116 11.36 -11.16 -2.30
N VAL A 117 10.60 -11.29 -1.21
CA VAL A 117 9.46 -10.40 -0.91
C VAL A 117 9.48 -9.94 0.54
N VAL A 118 9.36 -8.62 0.74
CA VAL A 118 9.35 -7.97 2.07
C VAL A 118 8.45 -6.75 2.04
N ASP A 119 7.81 -6.45 3.19
CA ASP A 119 7.16 -5.16 3.44
C ASP A 119 8.08 -4.24 4.25
N MET A 120 8.07 -2.96 3.90
CA MET A 120 8.74 -1.89 4.65
C MET A 120 7.73 -0.85 5.08
N THR A 121 7.70 -0.56 6.37
CA THR A 121 6.75 0.40 6.95
C THR A 121 7.48 1.65 7.40
N PHE A 122 7.21 2.74 6.74
CA PHE A 122 7.57 4.09 7.17
C PHE A 122 6.56 5.09 6.61
N ALA A 123 5.33 5.07 7.15
CA ALA A 123 4.23 5.90 6.65
C ALA A 123 4.19 5.90 5.10
N CYS A 124 3.98 7.06 4.48
CA CYS A 124 3.90 7.21 3.02
C CYS A 124 5.23 7.02 2.28
N ILE A 125 6.37 6.91 2.98
CA ILE A 125 7.71 6.86 2.35
C ILE A 125 8.41 5.50 2.45
N GLY A 126 7.78 4.47 2.98
CA GLY A 126 8.37 3.13 3.08
C GLY A 126 8.90 2.58 1.74
N ALA A 127 8.30 3.00 0.63
CA ALA A 127 8.77 2.63 -0.70
C ALA A 127 10.12 3.27 -1.08
N VAL A 128 10.53 4.36 -0.45
CA VAL A 128 11.87 4.95 -0.66
C VAL A 128 12.94 4.04 -0.09
N ASP A 129 12.72 3.48 1.11
CA ASP A 129 13.63 2.51 1.71
C ASP A 129 13.65 1.20 0.91
N ALA A 130 12.48 0.74 0.44
CA ALA A 130 12.36 -0.40 -0.46
C ALA A 130 13.16 -0.18 -1.77
N MET A 131 13.11 1.04 -2.32
CA MET A 131 13.85 1.42 -3.52
C MET A 131 15.36 1.43 -3.27
N HIS A 132 15.83 2.01 -2.17
CA HIS A 132 17.23 1.95 -1.74
C HIS A 132 17.77 0.53 -1.72
N ASN A 133 17.09 -0.32 -0.95
CA ASN A 133 17.47 -1.72 -0.82
C ASN A 133 17.48 -2.47 -2.16
N THR A 134 16.56 -2.11 -3.06
CA THR A 134 16.46 -2.75 -4.37
C THR A 134 17.53 -2.24 -5.33
N LEU A 135 17.87 -0.95 -5.33
CA LEU A 135 18.96 -0.37 -6.09
C LEU A 135 20.30 -1.02 -5.72
N ASP A 136 20.61 -1.09 -4.42
CA ASP A 136 21.83 -1.72 -3.91
C ASP A 136 21.90 -3.20 -4.32
N TRP A 137 20.79 -3.93 -4.23
CA TRP A 137 20.75 -5.33 -4.61
C TRP A 137 20.96 -5.53 -6.12
N VAL A 138 20.39 -4.66 -6.96
CA VAL A 138 20.61 -4.69 -8.41
C VAL A 138 22.06 -4.36 -8.71
N ALA A 139 22.60 -3.28 -8.12
CA ALA A 139 24.00 -2.86 -8.33
C ALA A 139 25.01 -3.97 -7.99
N ARG A 140 24.80 -4.72 -6.90
CA ARG A 140 25.65 -5.86 -6.51
C ARG A 140 25.60 -7.04 -7.49
N GLY A 141 24.64 -7.08 -8.40
CA GLY A 141 24.51 -8.13 -9.41
C GLY A 141 25.61 -8.12 -10.46
N GLY A 142 26.28 -6.97 -10.64
CA GLY A 142 27.28 -6.78 -11.69
C GLY A 142 26.68 -6.82 -13.10
N GLU A 143 27.52 -6.65 -14.11
CA GLU A 143 27.09 -6.57 -15.50
C GLU A 143 26.55 -7.90 -16.07
N GLU A 144 27.02 -9.03 -15.56
CA GLU A 144 26.65 -10.35 -16.05
C GLU A 144 25.32 -10.89 -15.53
N LYS A 145 24.79 -10.28 -14.47
CA LYS A 145 23.54 -10.72 -13.84
C LYS A 145 22.49 -9.66 -14.01
N SER A 146 21.61 -9.85 -14.97
CA SER A 146 20.42 -9.01 -15.17
C SER A 146 19.45 -9.16 -14.00
N ARG A 147 19.78 -8.59 -12.83
CA ARG A 147 18.87 -8.52 -11.71
C ARG A 147 17.77 -7.51 -12.00
N ILE A 148 16.54 -7.97 -11.85
CA ILE A 148 15.35 -7.14 -11.99
C ILE A 148 14.64 -7.12 -10.65
N GLY A 149 14.45 -5.92 -10.09
CA GLY A 149 13.67 -5.70 -8.89
C GLY A 149 12.47 -4.82 -9.15
N ILE A 150 11.41 -5.04 -8.40
CA ILE A 150 10.20 -4.23 -8.42
C ILE A 150 9.97 -3.67 -7.02
N VAL A 151 9.81 -2.37 -6.94
CA VAL A 151 9.38 -1.68 -5.73
C VAL A 151 7.91 -1.36 -5.88
N VAL A 152 7.11 -1.80 -4.93
CA VAL A 152 5.67 -1.52 -4.88
C VAL A 152 5.42 -0.50 -3.79
N PHE A 153 4.52 0.43 -4.04
CA PHE A 153 3.91 1.28 -3.04
C PHE A 153 2.40 1.16 -3.17
N ALA A 154 1.73 0.86 -2.10
CA ALA A 154 0.28 0.71 -2.12
C ALA A 154 -0.29 0.96 -0.72
N ASP A 155 -1.31 1.80 -0.66
CA ASP A 155 -1.99 2.11 0.59
C ASP A 155 -3.50 2.26 0.40
N ASN A 156 -4.20 1.91 1.46
CA ASN A 156 -5.58 2.28 1.72
C ASN A 156 -5.58 3.10 3.01
N ALA A 157 -5.21 4.38 2.88
CA ALA A 157 -5.05 5.27 4.01
C ALA A 157 -6.40 5.63 4.62
N LYS A 158 -6.53 5.45 5.95
CA LYS A 158 -7.73 5.75 6.71
C LYS A 158 -7.37 6.62 7.91
N TYR A 159 -8.16 7.67 8.12
CA TYR A 159 -8.07 8.57 9.25
C TYR A 159 -9.44 8.74 9.91
N ASP A 160 -9.45 9.24 11.15
CA ASP A 160 -10.70 9.50 11.85
C ASP A 160 -11.49 10.60 11.17
N ILE A 161 -12.80 10.43 11.16
CA ILE A 161 -13.74 11.44 10.65
C ILE A 161 -13.57 12.75 11.41
N GLY A 162 -13.44 13.86 10.69
CA GLY A 162 -13.22 15.18 11.25
C GLY A 162 -11.77 15.45 11.71
N SER A 163 -10.86 14.49 11.58
CA SER A 163 -9.45 14.71 11.88
C SER A 163 -8.76 15.57 10.82
N THR A 164 -7.61 16.14 11.17
CA THR A 164 -6.79 16.92 10.23
C THR A 164 -6.18 16.06 9.10
N GLY A 165 -6.18 14.73 9.25
CA GLY A 165 -5.73 13.79 8.24
C GLY A 165 -6.82 13.34 7.26
N GLU A 166 -8.11 13.55 7.58
CA GLU A 166 -9.22 12.96 6.82
C GLU A 166 -9.18 13.32 5.32
N TYR A 167 -8.86 14.56 4.96
CA TYR A 167 -8.81 15.00 3.56
C TYR A 167 -7.60 14.47 2.78
N THR A 168 -6.65 13.86 3.47
CA THR A 168 -5.47 13.22 2.86
C THR A 168 -5.65 11.71 2.66
N GLN A 169 -6.81 11.17 3.02
CA GLN A 169 -7.16 9.78 2.76
C GLN A 169 -7.19 9.48 1.27
N GLY A 170 -7.08 8.23 0.95
CA GLY A 170 -7.19 7.72 -0.40
C GLY A 170 -6.67 6.30 -0.50
N ALA A 171 -6.85 5.73 -1.67
CA ALA A 171 -6.37 4.39 -1.97
C ALA A 171 -5.69 4.37 -3.34
N GLY A 172 -4.63 3.59 -3.45
CA GLY A 172 -3.91 3.43 -4.71
C GLY A 172 -2.70 2.54 -4.57
N GLY A 173 -2.12 2.19 -5.71
CA GLY A 173 -0.88 1.43 -5.77
C GLY A 173 -0.04 1.81 -6.98
N GLY A 174 1.25 1.60 -6.87
CA GLY A 174 2.19 1.75 -7.96
C GLY A 174 3.32 0.73 -7.87
N ALA A 175 4.00 0.54 -8.99
CA ALA A 175 5.15 -0.33 -9.11
C ALA A 175 6.25 0.36 -9.90
N ILE A 176 7.47 0.28 -9.42
CA ILE A 176 8.67 0.87 -10.02
C ILE A 176 9.59 -0.28 -10.43
N LEU A 177 9.97 -0.31 -11.68
CA LEU A 177 10.94 -1.26 -12.23
C LEU A 177 12.35 -0.75 -12.01
N ILE A 178 13.16 -1.52 -11.31
CA ILE A 178 14.59 -1.22 -11.05
C ILE A 178 15.46 -2.22 -11.78
N ARG A 179 16.39 -1.72 -12.59
CA ARG A 179 17.41 -2.52 -13.28
C ARG A 179 18.63 -1.73 -13.70
N HIS A 180 19.59 -2.42 -14.27
CA HIS A 180 20.74 -1.81 -14.95
C HIS A 180 20.31 -1.10 -16.25
N ASN A 181 21.03 -0.02 -16.59
CA ASN A 181 20.80 0.80 -17.78
C ASN A 181 19.33 1.26 -17.90
N PRO A 182 18.82 1.98 -16.88
CA PRO A 182 17.42 2.36 -16.81
C PRO A 182 17.05 3.37 -17.90
N ARG A 183 15.80 3.30 -18.39
CA ARG A 183 15.28 4.21 -19.44
C ARG A 183 14.78 5.55 -18.90
N LEU A 184 14.32 5.60 -17.64
CA LEU A 184 13.69 6.81 -17.11
C LEU A 184 14.63 7.65 -16.26
N LEU A 185 15.29 7.06 -15.28
CA LEU A 185 16.07 7.80 -14.31
C LEU A 185 17.23 6.95 -13.80
N GLU A 186 18.45 7.43 -14.02
CA GLU A 186 19.63 6.90 -13.34
C GLU A 186 19.70 7.45 -11.91
N ILE A 187 19.94 6.58 -10.94
CA ILE A 187 20.10 6.97 -9.54
C ILE A 187 21.54 6.67 -9.14
N PRO A 188 22.38 7.72 -8.94
CA PRO A 188 23.76 7.53 -8.55
C PRO A 188 23.86 7.04 -7.10
N ASP A 189 24.97 6.38 -6.78
CA ASP A 189 25.31 5.92 -5.42
C ASP A 189 25.78 7.10 -4.54
N ILE A 190 24.90 8.09 -4.37
CA ILE A 190 25.15 9.28 -3.52
C ILE A 190 23.92 9.49 -2.66
N TRP A 191 24.04 9.17 -1.38
CA TRP A 191 22.94 9.28 -0.42
C TRP A 191 23.27 10.25 0.71
N GLY A 192 22.32 11.12 1.02
CA GLY A 192 22.34 11.91 2.24
C GLY A 192 21.29 11.41 3.21
N VAL A 193 21.64 11.27 4.48
CA VAL A 193 20.71 10.90 5.54
C VAL A 193 20.67 12.01 6.58
N SER A 194 19.47 12.45 6.96
CA SER A 194 19.24 13.31 8.10
C SER A 194 18.05 12.77 8.89
N THR A 195 18.26 12.46 10.15
CA THR A 195 17.23 11.88 11.02
C THR A 195 17.07 12.72 12.28
N MET A 196 15.82 13.05 12.60
CA MET A 196 15.46 13.73 13.84
C MET A 196 14.28 12.99 14.49
N PRO A 197 14.38 12.60 15.78
CA PRO A 197 13.24 12.03 16.50
C PRO A 197 12.22 13.12 16.81
N VAL A 198 11.09 13.12 16.10
CA VAL A 198 9.97 14.02 16.33
C VAL A 198 8.75 13.24 16.79
N HIS A 199 7.84 13.87 17.53
CA HIS A 199 6.64 13.25 18.08
C HIS A 199 5.37 13.97 17.60
N ASP A 200 5.39 14.50 16.40
CA ASP A 200 4.32 15.32 15.82
C ASP A 200 3.37 14.53 14.90
N PHE A 201 3.78 13.36 14.44
CA PHE A 201 2.95 12.49 13.59
C PHE A 201 3.11 11.02 13.99
N PHE A 202 2.02 10.38 14.40
CA PHE A 202 1.97 8.96 14.68
C PHE A 202 0.55 8.41 14.49
N LYS A 203 0.47 7.12 14.16
CA LYS A 203 -0.78 6.39 13.98
C LYS A 203 -0.80 5.23 14.97
N PRO A 204 -1.40 5.39 16.16
CA PRO A 204 -1.43 4.33 17.15
C PRO A 204 -2.19 3.12 16.62
N ARG A 205 -1.71 1.91 16.90
CA ARG A 205 -2.49 0.70 16.69
C ARG A 205 -3.68 0.74 17.64
N ARG A 206 -4.87 0.68 17.09
CA ARG A 206 -6.09 0.50 17.87
C ARG A 206 -6.34 -1.00 17.95
N GLU A 207 -6.03 -1.59 19.09
CA GLU A 207 -6.54 -2.91 19.44
C GLU A 207 -7.94 -2.70 20.02
N ILE A 208 -8.96 -2.92 19.21
CA ILE A 208 -10.34 -2.97 19.69
C ILE A 208 -10.61 -4.45 19.95
N ASP A 209 -10.67 -4.83 21.23
CA ASP A 209 -11.04 -6.19 21.58
C ASP A 209 -12.53 -6.46 21.27
N THR A 210 -12.87 -7.72 21.06
CA THR A 210 -14.21 -8.14 20.68
C THR A 210 -15.27 -7.74 21.71
N ARG A 211 -14.91 -7.71 23.02
CA ARG A 211 -15.80 -7.27 24.08
C ARG A 211 -16.18 -5.80 23.88
N THR A 212 -15.20 -4.92 23.67
CA THR A 212 -15.42 -3.48 23.44
C THR A 212 -16.30 -3.24 22.22
N ILE A 213 -16.13 -4.01 21.14
CA ILE A 213 -17.01 -3.91 19.95
C ILE A 213 -18.46 -4.26 20.33
N VAL A 214 -18.66 -5.39 21.02
CA VAL A 214 -19.99 -5.85 21.41
C VAL A 214 -20.66 -4.84 22.35
N GLU A 215 -19.94 -4.34 23.35
CA GLU A 215 -20.44 -3.34 24.28
C GLU A 215 -20.85 -2.05 23.57
N ASN A 216 -20.02 -1.50 22.69
CA ASN A 216 -20.34 -0.31 21.90
C ASN A 216 -21.59 -0.49 21.02
N VAL A 217 -21.74 -1.64 20.38
CA VAL A 217 -22.93 -1.94 19.56
C VAL A 217 -24.20 -2.01 20.42
N LEU A 218 -24.11 -2.63 21.59
CA LEU A 218 -25.25 -2.73 22.50
C LEU A 218 -25.62 -1.39 23.13
N ASP A 219 -24.64 -0.53 23.37
CA ASP A 219 -24.88 0.84 23.86
C ASP A 219 -25.56 1.70 22.79
N LEU A 220 -25.12 1.64 21.54
CA LEU A 220 -25.81 2.28 20.41
C LEU A 220 -27.27 1.81 20.28
N ALA A 221 -27.52 0.51 20.45
CA ALA A 221 -28.86 -0.04 20.42
C ALA A 221 -29.73 0.52 21.56
N ARG A 222 -29.17 0.64 22.78
CA ARG A 222 -29.88 1.28 23.95
C ARG A 222 -30.20 2.76 23.68
N GLU A 223 -29.23 3.50 23.16
CA GLU A 223 -29.40 4.92 22.80
C GLU A 223 -30.48 5.12 21.72
N SER A 224 -30.60 4.15 20.80
CA SER A 224 -31.65 4.11 19.77
C SER A 224 -33.02 3.66 20.28
N GLY A 225 -33.14 3.37 21.55
CA GLY A 225 -34.40 2.96 22.19
C GLY A 225 -34.71 1.47 22.11
N GLU A 226 -33.75 0.65 21.66
CA GLU A 226 -33.90 -0.80 21.60
C GLU A 226 -33.77 -1.44 23.00
N LYS A 227 -34.54 -2.50 23.23
CA LYS A 227 -34.47 -3.25 24.49
C LYS A 227 -33.31 -4.26 24.44
N VAL A 228 -32.20 -3.90 25.03
CA VAL A 228 -31.04 -4.78 25.21
C VAL A 228 -31.20 -5.56 26.54
N LYS A 229 -31.21 -6.90 26.47
CA LYS A 229 -31.30 -7.76 27.63
C LYS A 229 -30.03 -7.75 28.45
N ASP A 230 -30.13 -7.75 29.79
CA ASP A 230 -28.97 -7.90 30.66
C ASP A 230 -28.20 -9.21 30.38
N GLY A 231 -26.88 -9.15 30.46
CA GLY A 231 -26.00 -10.27 30.21
C GLY A 231 -25.88 -10.67 28.72
N LEU A 232 -26.41 -9.86 27.77
CA LEU A 232 -26.28 -10.17 26.34
C LEU A 232 -24.84 -10.13 25.86
N THR A 233 -24.00 -9.25 26.38
CA THR A 233 -22.55 -9.20 26.08
C THR A 233 -21.89 -10.55 26.32
N GLU A 234 -22.07 -11.13 27.53
CA GLU A 234 -21.46 -12.42 27.89
C GLU A 234 -21.98 -13.58 27.05
N ARG A 235 -23.23 -13.51 26.65
CA ARG A 235 -23.82 -14.52 25.76
C ARG A 235 -23.25 -14.47 24.36
N ILE A 236 -23.08 -13.27 23.80
CA ILE A 236 -22.48 -13.08 22.46
C ILE A 236 -21.03 -13.56 22.49
N LEU A 237 -20.24 -13.14 23.49
CA LEU A 237 -18.83 -13.50 23.61
C LEU A 237 -18.57 -15.01 23.80
N LYS A 238 -19.57 -15.78 24.20
CA LYS A 238 -19.45 -17.26 24.24
C LYS A 238 -19.60 -17.93 22.88
N HIS A 239 -20.08 -17.19 21.87
CA HIS A 239 -20.33 -17.71 20.52
C HIS A 239 -19.39 -17.10 19.47
N LEU A 240 -18.50 -16.18 19.86
CA LEU A 240 -17.41 -15.63 19.06
C LEU A 240 -16.10 -16.29 19.41
#